data_21a34b94c79f8ec65bfd510f2b35bcc1
#
_entry.id   21a34b94c79f8ec65bfd510f2b35bcc1
#
_cell.length_a   1.000
_cell.length_b   1.000
_cell.length_c   1.000
_cell.angle_alpha   90.00
_cell.angle_beta   90.00
_cell.angle_gamma   90.00
#
_symmetry.space_group_name_H-M   'P 1'
#
loop_
_entity.id
_entity.type
_entity.pdbx_description
1 polymer ?
#
loop_
_entity_poly.entity_id
_entity_poly.type
_entity_poly.pdbx_seq_one_letter_code
_entity_poly.pdbx_strand_id
1 'polypeptide(L)'
;MSRLTAEVVIVGGGPAGLTAAIALASAGVETVLVARPPGRPDQRTSALLQGSVKALDTLGVWQHCRNDAAPLRLMRIIDDTARLLRAPEVCFAASEIGLDAFGYNIENRFLIAALEARARELPALTRIPDQAVATNIAAAQVTVRCCGSAATSARLAIGADGRHSLCRTAVGIDIRSRTYAQTALTFNLCHSREHHDTSTEFHAEGGPFTLVPLLQRRSSLVFVVDPAEVSVLSGLSDAEMAAEIERRSHSILGTIEIERGRGVFPLITATATCFGTRRVALIGEAAHVAAPIGAQGLNLGLRDAATIAELVVAAHREGQDVADIVDRYDRMRRADTTSRMLAVDLLNRSLLTDFLPLQGARAAGLFLIERIAPLRRAVMREGVSPWASQPRLMRGEVL
;
A
#
# COMPACT_ATOMS: atom_id res chain seq x y z
N MET A 1 -12.13 34.26 -14.10
CA MET A 1 -11.66 32.97 -13.55
C MET A 1 -10.23 32.79 -14.01
N SER A 2 -9.25 32.85 -13.12
CA SER A 2 -7.84 32.59 -13.45
C SER A 2 -7.68 31.10 -13.74
N ARG A 3 -7.32 30.74 -14.95
CA ARG A 3 -7.04 29.40 -15.38
C ARG A 3 -5.59 29.11 -15.02
N LEU A 4 -5.34 28.29 -14.02
CA LEU A 4 -4.01 27.84 -13.67
C LEU A 4 -3.55 26.81 -14.71
N THR A 5 -2.36 27.00 -15.28
CA THR A 5 -1.79 26.06 -16.25
C THR A 5 -0.54 25.44 -15.65
N ALA A 6 -0.40 24.12 -15.71
CA ALA A 6 0.73 23.37 -15.23
C ALA A 6 1.15 22.30 -16.26
N GLU A 7 2.27 21.66 -16.05
CA GLU A 7 2.67 20.52 -16.86
C GLU A 7 1.90 19.26 -16.44
N VAL A 8 1.76 19.06 -15.12
CA VAL A 8 1.04 17.90 -14.55
C VAL A 8 0.00 18.36 -13.53
N VAL A 9 -1.20 17.80 -13.60
CA VAL A 9 -2.20 17.89 -12.55
C VAL A 9 -2.40 16.54 -11.89
N ILE A 10 -2.35 16.49 -10.55
CA ILE A 10 -2.61 15.30 -9.75
C ILE A 10 -3.95 15.48 -9.05
N VAL A 11 -4.83 14.51 -9.18
CA VAL A 11 -6.12 14.49 -8.52
C VAL A 11 -6.11 13.45 -7.41
N GLY A 12 -6.19 13.92 -6.16
CA GLY A 12 -6.19 13.09 -4.96
C GLY A 12 -4.97 13.28 -4.06
N GLY A 13 -5.21 13.56 -2.78
CA GLY A 13 -4.22 13.86 -1.74
C GLY A 13 -3.91 12.67 -0.81
N GLY A 14 -4.13 11.45 -1.27
CA GLY A 14 -3.68 10.26 -0.56
C GLY A 14 -2.16 10.07 -0.68
N PRO A 15 -1.58 9.08 0.05
CA PRO A 15 -0.13 8.89 0.05
C PRO A 15 0.50 8.74 -1.33
N ALA A 16 -0.14 8.02 -2.26
CA ALA A 16 0.37 7.88 -3.62
C ALA A 16 0.37 9.21 -4.40
N GLY A 17 -0.73 9.98 -4.30
CA GLY A 17 -0.85 11.27 -4.97
C GLY A 17 0.13 12.31 -4.42
N LEU A 18 0.26 12.42 -3.10
CA LEU A 18 1.24 13.29 -2.45
C LEU A 18 2.68 12.89 -2.82
N THR A 19 2.99 11.59 -2.83
CA THR A 19 4.32 11.11 -3.23
C THR A 19 4.65 11.47 -4.69
N ALA A 20 3.70 11.29 -5.62
CA ALA A 20 3.89 11.69 -7.00
C ALA A 20 4.07 13.21 -7.13
N ALA A 21 3.27 14.00 -6.40
CA ALA A 21 3.37 15.46 -6.38
C ALA A 21 4.74 15.94 -5.87
N ILE A 22 5.20 15.38 -4.76
CA ILE A 22 6.51 15.67 -4.18
C ILE A 22 7.62 15.29 -5.17
N ALA A 23 7.55 14.10 -5.76
CA ALA A 23 8.57 13.61 -6.69
C ALA A 23 8.72 14.52 -7.92
N LEU A 24 7.62 14.91 -8.54
CA LEU A 24 7.60 15.78 -9.69
C LEU A 24 8.09 17.21 -9.35
N ALA A 25 7.54 17.78 -8.30
CA ALA A 25 7.91 19.12 -7.86
C ALA A 25 9.37 19.22 -7.39
N SER A 26 9.91 18.17 -6.74
CA SER A 26 11.32 18.11 -6.35
C SER A 26 12.26 18.06 -7.56
N ALA A 27 11.79 17.56 -8.70
CA ALA A 27 12.53 17.54 -9.96
C ALA A 27 12.31 18.79 -10.83
N GLY A 28 11.56 19.80 -10.31
CA GLY A 28 11.32 21.06 -11.00
C GLY A 28 10.14 21.05 -11.98
N VAL A 29 9.36 19.96 -12.05
CA VAL A 29 8.18 19.89 -12.92
C VAL A 29 7.03 20.68 -12.28
N GLU A 30 6.48 21.67 -13.00
CA GLU A 30 5.33 22.44 -12.55
C GLU A 30 4.11 21.51 -12.32
N THR A 31 3.73 21.36 -11.08
CA THR A 31 2.73 20.37 -10.65
C THR A 31 1.61 21.06 -9.87
N VAL A 32 0.37 20.74 -10.21
CA VAL A 32 -0.83 21.12 -9.45
C VAL A 32 -1.40 19.90 -8.77
N LEU A 33 -1.58 19.96 -7.46
CA LEU A 33 -2.28 18.95 -6.66
C LEU A 33 -3.69 19.45 -6.31
N VAL A 34 -4.70 18.76 -6.84
CA VAL A 34 -6.11 18.99 -6.47
C VAL A 34 -6.52 17.93 -5.46
N ALA A 35 -6.74 18.35 -4.22
CA ALA A 35 -7.12 17.45 -3.15
C ALA A 35 -7.91 18.19 -2.07
N ARG A 36 -8.94 17.54 -1.52
CA ARG A 36 -9.59 18.04 -0.30
C ARG A 36 -8.58 18.11 0.85
N PRO A 37 -8.74 19.05 1.77
CA PRO A 37 -7.97 19.01 3.01
C PRO A 37 -8.08 17.65 3.69
N PRO A 38 -7.05 17.18 4.41
CA PRO A 38 -7.12 15.94 5.17
C PRO A 38 -8.35 15.92 6.08
N GLY A 39 -9.11 14.83 6.03
CA GLY A 39 -10.26 14.62 6.90
C GLY A 39 -9.87 14.18 8.31
N ARG A 40 -10.71 13.35 8.94
CA ARG A 40 -10.37 12.75 10.23
C ARG A 40 -9.09 11.91 10.13
N PRO A 41 -8.22 11.93 11.16
CA PRO A 41 -7.01 11.11 11.17
C PRO A 41 -7.31 9.62 10.93
N ASP A 42 -6.60 9.03 9.98
CA ASP A 42 -6.66 7.59 9.71
C ASP A 42 -5.72 6.86 10.68
N GLN A 43 -6.29 6.10 11.61
CA GLN A 43 -5.57 5.33 12.63
C GLN A 43 -5.08 3.98 12.11
N ARG A 44 -5.49 3.57 10.90
CA ARG A 44 -4.94 2.36 10.28
C ARG A 44 -3.45 2.50 10.06
N THR A 45 -2.78 1.38 9.95
CA THR A 45 -1.35 1.34 9.73
C THR A 45 -1.01 0.85 8.34
N SER A 46 0.19 1.15 7.92
CA SER A 46 0.77 0.65 6.68
C SER A 46 2.18 0.16 6.94
N ALA A 47 2.46 -1.08 6.57
CA ALA A 47 3.81 -1.59 6.53
C ALA A 47 4.47 -1.14 5.21
N LEU A 48 5.42 -0.24 5.32
CA LEU A 48 6.23 0.27 4.22
C LEU A 48 7.42 -0.67 3.99
N LEU A 49 7.49 -1.30 2.83
CA LEU A 49 8.65 -2.11 2.45
C LEU A 49 9.87 -1.23 2.15
N GLN A 50 11.05 -1.82 2.19
CA GLN A 50 12.33 -1.11 2.09
C GLN A 50 12.43 -0.18 0.85
N GLY A 51 11.92 -0.61 -0.31
CA GLY A 51 11.91 0.25 -1.50
C GLY A 51 11.05 1.51 -1.33
N SER A 52 9.88 1.40 -0.66
CA SER A 52 9.03 2.54 -0.34
C SER A 52 9.68 3.49 0.65
N VAL A 53 10.36 2.95 1.66
CA VAL A 53 11.12 3.75 2.64
C VAL A 53 12.24 4.52 1.95
N LYS A 54 13.02 3.87 1.08
CA LYS A 54 14.07 4.53 0.28
C LYS A 54 13.51 5.66 -0.59
N ALA A 55 12.37 5.44 -1.24
CA ALA A 55 11.72 6.48 -2.05
C ALA A 55 11.30 7.68 -1.20
N LEU A 56 10.68 7.45 -0.05
CA LEU A 56 10.27 8.51 0.87
C LEU A 56 11.48 9.25 1.47
N ASP A 57 12.58 8.54 1.73
CA ASP A 57 13.82 9.13 2.23
C ASP A 57 14.49 10.02 1.17
N THR A 58 14.63 9.51 -0.06
CA THR A 58 15.16 10.28 -1.21
C THR A 58 14.34 11.55 -1.46
N LEU A 59 13.04 11.51 -1.24
CA LEU A 59 12.14 12.66 -1.39
C LEU A 59 12.13 13.61 -0.18
N GLY A 60 12.88 13.29 0.88
CA GLY A 60 12.93 14.09 2.10
C GLY A 60 11.68 13.98 2.98
N VAL A 61 10.84 12.96 2.76
CA VAL A 61 9.63 12.71 3.57
C VAL A 61 9.95 11.92 4.83
N TRP A 62 10.83 10.92 4.73
CA TRP A 62 11.09 9.97 5.79
C TRP A 62 11.59 10.60 7.09
N GLN A 63 12.39 11.66 6.99
CA GLN A 63 12.87 12.42 8.15
C GLN A 63 11.77 13.00 9.04
N HIS A 64 10.58 13.27 8.46
CA HIS A 64 9.43 13.82 9.19
C HIS A 64 8.59 12.78 9.91
N CYS A 65 8.82 11.48 9.67
CA CYS A 65 7.99 10.40 10.27
C CYS A 65 8.77 9.17 10.73
N ARG A 66 10.09 9.12 10.56
CA ARG A 66 10.88 7.94 10.94
C ARG A 66 10.78 7.59 12.43
N ASN A 67 10.58 8.59 13.28
CA ASN A 67 10.47 8.40 14.73
C ASN A 67 9.09 7.88 15.15
N ASP A 68 8.11 7.84 14.24
CA ASP A 68 6.77 7.31 14.43
C ASP A 68 6.59 5.93 13.81
N ALA A 69 7.64 5.35 13.23
CA ALA A 69 7.62 4.10 12.51
C ALA A 69 8.38 3.00 13.27
N ALA A 70 7.76 1.82 13.40
CA ALA A 70 8.35 0.66 14.04
C ALA A 70 9.05 -0.24 13.01
N PRO A 71 10.30 -0.68 13.22
CA PRO A 71 10.98 -1.55 12.29
C PRO A 71 10.34 -2.95 12.28
N LEU A 72 10.37 -3.60 11.12
CA LEU A 72 9.96 -4.99 10.91
C LEU A 72 11.22 -5.82 10.67
N ARG A 73 11.83 -6.32 11.74
CA ARG A 73 13.12 -7.06 11.68
C ARG A 73 12.93 -8.55 11.46
N LEU A 74 11.85 -9.09 12.03
CA LEU A 74 11.48 -10.48 11.92
C LEU A 74 10.06 -10.61 11.35
N MET A 75 9.86 -11.59 10.49
CA MET A 75 8.55 -12.01 10.01
C MET A 75 8.36 -13.48 10.37
N ARG A 76 7.37 -13.78 11.19
CA ARG A 76 7.03 -15.11 11.65
C ARG A 76 5.72 -15.55 11.03
N ILE A 77 5.71 -16.73 10.44
CA ILE A 77 4.51 -17.37 9.89
C ILE A 77 4.25 -18.65 10.68
N ILE A 78 3.05 -18.77 11.22
CA ILE A 78 2.60 -19.90 12.04
C ILE A 78 1.38 -20.52 11.37
N ASP A 79 1.42 -21.81 11.08
CA ASP A 79 0.25 -22.58 10.65
C ASP A 79 -0.60 -22.95 11.88
N ASP A 80 -1.62 -22.13 12.15
CA ASP A 80 -2.53 -22.29 13.30
C ASP A 80 -3.87 -22.93 12.90
N THR A 81 -3.85 -23.74 11.85
CA THR A 81 -5.03 -24.52 11.42
C THR A 81 -5.19 -25.77 12.29
N ALA A 82 -6.44 -26.26 12.45
CA ALA A 82 -6.71 -27.54 13.11
C ALA A 82 -6.43 -28.77 12.21
N ARG A 83 -5.75 -28.55 11.07
CA ARG A 83 -5.52 -29.58 10.05
C ARG A 83 -4.50 -30.63 10.48
N LEU A 84 -4.62 -31.84 9.92
CA LEU A 84 -3.71 -32.96 10.18
C LEU A 84 -2.26 -32.65 9.72
N LEU A 85 -2.11 -31.99 8.56
CA LEU A 85 -0.82 -31.59 8.01
C LEU A 85 -0.62 -30.09 8.25
N ARG A 86 0.19 -29.75 9.23
CA ARG A 86 0.59 -28.35 9.50
C ARG A 86 1.96 -28.09 8.92
N ALA A 87 2.13 -26.88 8.39
CA ALA A 87 3.44 -26.40 8.03
C ALA A 87 4.27 -26.08 9.29
N PRO A 88 5.60 -26.22 9.26
CA PRO A 88 6.43 -25.74 10.35
C PRO A 88 6.31 -24.23 10.50
N GLU A 89 6.59 -23.73 11.70
CA GLU A 89 6.79 -22.31 11.92
C GLU A 89 8.00 -21.84 11.08
N VAL A 90 7.83 -20.75 10.34
CA VAL A 90 8.92 -20.16 9.54
C VAL A 90 9.17 -18.76 10.05
N CYS A 91 10.44 -18.49 10.37
CA CYS A 91 10.89 -17.18 10.78
C CYS A 91 11.91 -16.63 9.76
N PHE A 92 11.65 -15.46 9.23
CA PHE A 92 12.52 -14.73 8.33
C PHE A 92 13.16 -13.56 9.08
N ALA A 93 14.48 -13.47 9.08
CA ALA A 93 15.22 -12.35 9.66
C ALA A 93 15.75 -11.43 8.55
N ALA A 94 15.51 -10.14 8.65
CA ALA A 94 15.99 -9.17 7.66
C ALA A 94 17.51 -9.20 7.49
N SER A 95 18.24 -9.50 8.57
CA SER A 95 19.68 -9.66 8.59
C SER A 95 20.20 -10.78 7.67
N GLU A 96 19.41 -11.82 7.39
CA GLU A 96 19.79 -12.91 6.48
C GLU A 96 20.03 -12.45 5.03
N ILE A 97 19.44 -11.31 4.67
CA ILE A 97 19.63 -10.70 3.34
C ILE A 97 20.36 -9.35 3.40
N GLY A 98 20.99 -9.05 4.55
CA GLY A 98 21.81 -7.86 4.74
C GLY A 98 21.04 -6.58 4.98
N LEU A 99 19.79 -6.68 5.50
CA LEU A 99 18.94 -5.54 5.85
C LEU A 99 18.80 -5.41 7.37
N ASP A 100 18.70 -4.17 7.85
CA ASP A 100 18.36 -3.89 9.25
C ASP A 100 16.89 -4.22 9.57
N ALA A 101 16.01 -3.99 8.59
CA ALA A 101 14.60 -4.32 8.65
C ALA A 101 14.05 -4.57 7.24
N PHE A 102 13.00 -5.39 7.10
CA PHE A 102 12.27 -5.56 5.84
C PHE A 102 11.53 -4.29 5.40
N GLY A 103 11.25 -3.44 6.35
CA GLY A 103 10.52 -2.21 6.22
C GLY A 103 10.08 -1.69 7.59
N TYR A 104 9.08 -0.81 7.61
CA TYR A 104 8.60 -0.17 8.83
C TYR A 104 7.08 -0.09 8.82
N ASN A 105 6.46 -0.36 9.96
CA ASN A 105 5.03 -0.14 10.14
C ASN A 105 4.78 1.24 10.76
N ILE A 106 3.86 1.99 10.17
CA ILE A 106 3.53 3.35 10.59
C ILE A 106 2.03 3.59 10.54
N GLU A 107 1.50 4.35 11.48
CA GLU A 107 0.11 4.81 11.39
C GLU A 107 -0.04 5.82 10.22
N ASN A 108 -1.08 5.64 9.41
CA ASN A 108 -1.29 6.46 8.20
C ASN A 108 -1.37 7.96 8.50
N ARG A 109 -1.86 8.34 9.68
CA ARG A 109 -1.90 9.76 10.11
C ARG A 109 -0.51 10.41 10.13
N PHE A 110 0.52 9.70 10.59
CA PHE A 110 1.88 10.23 10.64
C PHE A 110 2.51 10.27 9.24
N LEU A 111 2.31 9.25 8.44
CA LEU A 111 2.77 9.24 7.05
C LEU A 111 2.16 10.39 6.24
N ILE A 112 0.84 10.59 6.34
CA ILE A 112 0.15 11.68 5.64
C ILE A 112 0.65 13.04 6.14
N ALA A 113 0.82 13.21 7.45
CA ALA A 113 1.36 14.46 8.01
C ALA A 113 2.77 14.78 7.49
N ALA A 114 3.63 13.77 7.39
CA ALA A 114 4.99 13.90 6.84
C ALA A 114 4.98 14.28 5.35
N LEU A 115 4.15 13.61 4.55
CA LEU A 115 3.97 13.94 3.13
C LEU A 115 3.44 15.36 2.95
N GLU A 116 2.46 15.76 3.75
CA GLU A 116 1.90 17.11 3.76
C GLU A 116 2.93 18.17 4.18
N ALA A 117 3.78 17.88 5.16
CA ALA A 117 4.86 18.77 5.60
C ALA A 117 5.84 18.98 4.45
N ARG A 118 6.33 17.90 3.85
CA ARG A 118 7.27 17.98 2.73
C ARG A 118 6.68 18.67 1.50
N ALA A 119 5.41 18.42 1.17
CA ALA A 119 4.73 19.06 0.05
C ALA A 119 4.64 20.60 0.18
N ARG A 120 4.57 21.12 1.42
CA ARG A 120 4.56 22.60 1.66
C ARG A 120 5.90 23.27 1.41
N GLU A 121 6.99 22.53 1.45
CA GLU A 121 8.35 23.04 1.26
C GLU A 121 8.71 23.23 -0.23
N LEU A 122 7.87 22.74 -1.16
CA LEU A 122 8.19 22.68 -2.58
C LEU A 122 7.53 23.83 -3.37
N PRO A 123 8.29 24.81 -3.86
CA PRO A 123 7.73 25.95 -4.57
C PRO A 123 7.12 25.59 -5.94
N ALA A 124 7.56 24.51 -6.59
CA ALA A 124 7.01 24.03 -7.85
C ALA A 124 5.68 23.26 -7.69
N LEU A 125 5.19 23.10 -6.46
CA LEU A 125 3.94 22.44 -6.15
C LEU A 125 2.84 23.44 -5.79
N THR A 126 1.92 23.67 -6.69
CA THR A 126 0.71 24.44 -6.40
C THR A 126 -0.39 23.51 -5.87
N ARG A 127 -1.04 23.92 -4.79
CA ARG A 127 -2.09 23.14 -4.12
C ARG A 127 -3.44 23.81 -4.26
N ILE A 128 -4.44 23.06 -4.72
CA ILE A 128 -5.84 23.48 -4.73
C ILE A 128 -6.56 22.63 -3.68
N PRO A 129 -6.91 23.22 -2.50
CA PRO A 129 -7.55 22.50 -1.41
C PRO A 129 -9.05 22.33 -1.68
N ASP A 130 -9.40 21.63 -2.76
CA ASP A 130 -10.79 21.46 -3.25
C ASP A 130 -10.99 20.07 -3.83
N GLN A 131 -12.24 19.72 -4.06
CA GLN A 131 -12.63 18.45 -4.67
C GLN A 131 -12.74 18.60 -6.19
N ALA A 132 -12.04 17.73 -6.93
CA ALA A 132 -12.28 17.57 -8.36
C ALA A 132 -13.69 16.99 -8.60
N VAL A 133 -14.46 17.61 -9.50
CA VAL A 133 -15.83 17.18 -9.83
C VAL A 133 -15.99 16.78 -11.29
N ALA A 134 -15.08 17.19 -12.16
CA ALA A 134 -15.07 16.78 -13.56
C ALA A 134 -13.65 16.86 -14.14
N THR A 135 -13.35 15.95 -15.05
CA THR A 135 -12.13 15.95 -15.86
C THR A 135 -12.50 15.90 -17.33
N ASN A 136 -12.02 16.87 -18.09
CA ASN A 136 -12.22 16.94 -19.54
C ASN A 136 -10.89 16.75 -20.26
N ILE A 137 -10.81 15.79 -21.17
CA ILE A 137 -9.59 15.40 -21.88
C ILE A 137 -9.71 15.84 -23.33
N ALA A 138 -8.88 16.81 -23.71
CA ALA A 138 -8.70 17.27 -25.09
C ALA A 138 -7.39 16.70 -25.68
N ALA A 139 -7.19 16.91 -26.97
CA ALA A 139 -6.01 16.40 -27.66
C ALA A 139 -4.67 16.93 -27.08
N ALA A 140 -4.64 18.20 -26.68
CA ALA A 140 -3.41 18.85 -26.20
C ALA A 140 -3.33 19.02 -24.67
N GLN A 141 -4.43 18.87 -23.95
CA GLN A 141 -4.48 19.15 -22.50
C GLN A 141 -5.62 18.43 -21.81
N VAL A 142 -5.49 18.31 -20.49
CA VAL A 142 -6.54 17.88 -19.57
C VAL A 142 -6.97 19.09 -18.75
N THR A 143 -8.28 19.25 -18.53
CA THR A 143 -8.83 20.26 -17.64
C THR A 143 -9.57 19.61 -16.51
N VAL A 144 -9.17 19.90 -15.28
CA VAL A 144 -9.83 19.45 -14.04
C VAL A 144 -10.63 20.60 -13.46
N ARG A 145 -11.92 20.39 -13.23
CA ARG A 145 -12.81 21.36 -12.57
C ARG A 145 -13.01 20.95 -11.13
N CYS A 146 -12.96 21.95 -10.25
CA CYS A 146 -13.18 21.79 -8.82
C CYS A 146 -14.58 22.23 -8.40
N CYS A 147 -15.02 21.83 -7.23
CA CYS A 147 -16.35 22.16 -6.67
C CYS A 147 -16.54 23.67 -6.52
N GLY A 148 -15.52 24.39 -6.02
CA GLY A 148 -15.51 25.83 -5.75
C GLY A 148 -15.20 26.70 -6.97
N SER A 149 -15.55 26.30 -8.18
CA SER A 149 -15.36 27.08 -9.43
C SER A 149 -13.91 27.22 -9.93
N ALA A 150 -12.91 26.73 -9.22
CA ALA A 150 -11.54 26.67 -9.72
C ALA A 150 -11.43 25.63 -10.85
N ALA A 151 -10.64 25.98 -11.87
CA ALA A 151 -10.28 25.04 -12.92
C ALA A 151 -8.80 25.11 -13.21
N THR A 152 -8.16 23.96 -13.38
CA THR A 152 -6.76 23.86 -13.76
C THR A 152 -6.62 23.06 -15.04
N SER A 153 -5.65 23.40 -15.87
CA SER A 153 -5.32 22.66 -17.09
C SER A 153 -3.87 22.22 -17.05
N ALA A 154 -3.61 21.02 -17.57
CA ALA A 154 -2.27 20.45 -17.63
C ALA A 154 -2.11 19.60 -18.89
N ARG A 155 -0.86 19.28 -19.24
CA ARG A 155 -0.56 18.36 -20.33
C ARG A 155 -0.89 16.91 -19.97
N LEU A 156 -0.71 16.54 -18.70
CA LEU A 156 -0.97 15.21 -18.15
C LEU A 156 -1.79 15.30 -16.86
N ALA A 157 -2.76 14.43 -16.66
CA ALA A 157 -3.43 14.21 -15.39
C ALA A 157 -2.99 12.89 -14.76
N ILE A 158 -2.69 12.90 -13.46
CA ILE A 158 -2.43 11.71 -12.68
C ILE A 158 -3.61 11.52 -11.71
N GLY A 159 -4.41 10.48 -11.95
CA GLY A 159 -5.52 10.10 -11.08
C GLY A 159 -5.03 9.28 -9.89
N ALA A 160 -5.08 9.89 -8.69
CA ALA A 160 -4.79 9.31 -7.39
C ALA A 160 -6.00 9.41 -6.45
N ASP A 161 -7.19 9.46 -7.03
CA ASP A 161 -8.47 9.84 -6.44
C ASP A 161 -9.28 8.63 -5.91
N GLY A 162 -8.59 7.51 -5.69
CA GLY A 162 -9.10 6.36 -4.96
C GLY A 162 -10.01 5.44 -5.78
N ARG A 163 -10.68 4.52 -5.08
CA ARG A 163 -11.49 3.43 -5.68
C ARG A 163 -12.54 3.92 -6.67
N HIS A 164 -13.15 5.07 -6.40
CA HIS A 164 -14.21 5.67 -7.21
C HIS A 164 -13.66 6.77 -8.11
N SER A 165 -12.50 6.53 -8.71
CA SER A 165 -11.74 7.50 -9.48
C SER A 165 -12.55 8.19 -10.58
N LEU A 166 -12.66 9.50 -10.46
CA LEU A 166 -13.19 10.40 -11.48
C LEU A 166 -12.32 10.38 -12.74
N CYS A 167 -10.98 10.39 -12.55
CA CYS A 167 -10.03 10.35 -13.66
C CYS A 167 -10.18 9.08 -14.49
N ARG A 168 -10.32 7.91 -13.82
CA ARG A 168 -10.55 6.64 -14.49
C ARG A 168 -11.83 6.65 -15.33
N THR A 169 -12.94 7.11 -14.72
CA THR A 169 -14.25 7.20 -15.38
C THR A 169 -14.22 8.14 -16.59
N ALA A 170 -13.51 9.28 -16.47
CA ALA A 170 -13.44 10.29 -17.53
C ALA A 170 -12.78 9.79 -18.82
N VAL A 171 -11.91 8.79 -18.73
CA VAL A 171 -11.25 8.17 -19.90
C VAL A 171 -11.87 6.84 -20.32
N GLY A 172 -12.94 6.39 -19.63
CA GLY A 172 -13.65 5.16 -19.95
C GLY A 172 -12.84 3.88 -19.65
N ILE A 173 -11.96 3.92 -18.63
CA ILE A 173 -11.22 2.74 -18.19
C ILE A 173 -12.08 1.92 -17.24
N ASP A 174 -12.34 0.67 -17.60
CA ASP A 174 -13.07 -0.28 -16.79
C ASP A 174 -12.23 -0.85 -15.64
N ILE A 175 -12.90 -1.37 -14.62
CA ILE A 175 -12.28 -2.03 -13.48
C ILE A 175 -12.77 -3.48 -13.36
N ARG A 176 -11.87 -4.41 -13.19
CA ARG A 176 -12.17 -5.79 -12.85
C ARG A 176 -12.04 -5.96 -11.35
N SER A 177 -13.14 -6.26 -10.68
CA SER A 177 -13.16 -6.46 -9.23
C SER A 177 -13.53 -7.88 -8.87
N ARG A 178 -13.00 -8.33 -7.73
CA ARG A 178 -13.35 -9.59 -7.11
C ARG A 178 -13.58 -9.34 -5.62
N THR A 179 -14.72 -9.75 -5.14
CA THR A 179 -15.05 -9.78 -3.71
C THR A 179 -14.77 -11.17 -3.16
N TYR A 180 -14.10 -11.27 -2.04
CA TYR A 180 -13.90 -12.50 -1.31
C TYR A 180 -14.99 -12.66 -0.26
N ALA A 181 -15.33 -13.92 0.05
CA ALA A 181 -16.20 -14.22 1.18
C ALA A 181 -15.42 -14.09 2.50
N GLN A 182 -14.80 -12.94 2.72
CA GLN A 182 -13.99 -12.62 3.90
C GLN A 182 -14.07 -11.15 4.21
N THR A 183 -13.85 -10.82 5.48
CA THR A 183 -13.80 -9.45 5.98
C THR A 183 -12.59 -9.30 6.89
N ALA A 184 -11.91 -8.17 6.81
CA ALA A 184 -10.82 -7.82 7.71
C ALA A 184 -11.32 -6.90 8.82
N LEU A 185 -11.05 -7.27 10.07
CA LEU A 185 -11.08 -6.37 11.21
C LEU A 185 -9.67 -5.80 11.41
N THR A 186 -9.57 -4.49 11.63
CA THR A 186 -8.29 -3.83 11.87
C THR A 186 -8.41 -2.84 13.02
N PHE A 187 -7.47 -2.87 13.94
CA PHE A 187 -7.33 -1.90 15.04
C PHE A 187 -5.94 -2.01 15.65
N ASN A 188 -5.59 -1.04 16.48
CA ASN A 188 -4.35 -1.07 17.23
C ASN A 188 -4.61 -1.58 18.65
N LEU A 189 -3.57 -2.10 19.28
CA LEU A 189 -3.61 -2.65 20.64
C LEU A 189 -2.30 -2.38 21.39
N CYS A 190 -2.41 -2.22 22.71
CA CYS A 190 -1.29 -2.25 23.65
C CYS A 190 -1.14 -3.64 24.24
N HIS A 191 0.07 -3.99 24.68
CA HIS A 191 0.34 -5.32 25.26
C HIS A 191 1.46 -5.30 26.30
N SER A 192 1.47 -6.32 27.18
CA SER A 192 2.38 -6.34 28.33
C SER A 192 3.77 -6.88 28.02
N ARG A 193 3.94 -7.70 26.95
CA ARG A 193 5.24 -8.28 26.55
C ARG A 193 5.77 -7.57 25.31
N GLU A 194 7.09 -7.56 25.14
CA GLU A 194 7.76 -7.03 23.94
C GLU A 194 7.46 -7.88 22.71
N HIS A 195 7.21 -7.22 21.56
CA HIS A 195 7.07 -7.88 20.26
C HIS A 195 8.41 -8.14 19.57
N HIS A 196 9.50 -7.57 20.06
CA HIS A 196 10.86 -7.74 19.51
C HIS A 196 10.94 -7.47 17.99
N ASP A 197 10.25 -6.42 17.51
CA ASP A 197 10.18 -6.03 16.09
C ASP A 197 9.73 -7.18 15.16
N THR A 198 8.96 -8.11 15.69
CA THR A 198 8.49 -9.32 14.99
C THR A 198 7.04 -9.14 14.53
N SER A 199 6.82 -9.12 13.21
CA SER A 199 5.49 -9.30 12.64
C SER A 199 5.14 -10.78 12.69
N THR A 200 4.04 -11.14 13.35
CA THR A 200 3.60 -12.54 13.45
C THR A 200 2.27 -12.72 12.73
N GLU A 201 2.25 -13.61 11.75
CA GLU A 201 1.06 -13.99 10.99
C GLU A 201 0.68 -15.42 11.30
N PHE A 202 -0.50 -15.61 11.89
CA PHE A 202 -1.11 -16.90 12.12
C PHE A 202 -2.03 -17.22 10.93
N HIS A 203 -1.78 -18.34 10.30
CA HIS A 203 -2.62 -18.86 9.23
C HIS A 203 -3.73 -19.71 9.85
N ALA A 204 -4.91 -19.13 10.07
CA ALA A 204 -6.10 -19.79 10.57
C ALA A 204 -7.05 -20.20 9.43
N GLU A 205 -8.04 -21.06 9.72
CA GLU A 205 -9.01 -21.57 8.72
C GLU A 205 -9.86 -20.46 8.09
N GLY A 206 -10.23 -19.42 8.84
CA GLY A 206 -10.99 -18.25 8.35
C GLY A 206 -10.16 -17.25 7.55
N GLY A 207 -8.83 -17.31 7.67
CA GLY A 207 -7.91 -16.36 7.05
C GLY A 207 -6.74 -15.98 7.96
N PRO A 208 -5.85 -15.10 7.50
CA PRO A 208 -4.71 -14.67 8.30
C PRO A 208 -5.12 -13.77 9.46
N PHE A 209 -4.47 -14.00 10.60
CA PHE A 209 -4.50 -13.17 11.79
C PHE A 209 -3.09 -12.63 12.01
N THR A 210 -2.87 -11.33 11.78
CA THR A 210 -1.54 -10.76 11.74
C THR A 210 -1.37 -9.66 12.77
N LEU A 211 -0.37 -9.82 13.64
CA LEU A 211 0.09 -8.81 14.60
C LEU A 211 1.34 -8.14 14.04
N VAL A 212 1.26 -6.82 13.79
CA VAL A 212 2.35 -6.05 13.19
C VAL A 212 2.86 -5.02 14.20
N PRO A 213 4.15 -4.99 14.53
CA PRO A 213 4.74 -4.05 15.48
C PRO A 213 4.39 -2.58 15.22
N LEU A 214 4.12 -1.85 16.28
CA LEU A 214 4.15 -0.41 16.39
C LEU A 214 5.21 -0.03 17.43
N LEU A 215 5.47 1.26 17.60
CA LEU A 215 6.43 1.71 18.61
C LEU A 215 6.01 1.29 20.03
N GLN A 216 6.99 1.02 20.85
CA GLN A 216 6.81 0.55 22.23
C GLN A 216 6.12 -0.82 22.27
N ARG A 217 5.28 -1.06 23.28
CA ARG A 217 4.47 -2.29 23.42
C ARG A 217 3.11 -2.11 22.78
N ARG A 218 3.12 -1.80 21.48
CA ARG A 218 1.92 -1.63 20.66
C ARG A 218 2.04 -2.46 19.40
N SER A 219 0.92 -2.92 18.89
CA SER A 219 0.83 -3.60 17.60
C SER A 219 -0.45 -3.21 16.88
N SER A 220 -0.42 -3.23 15.56
CA SER A 220 -1.63 -3.22 14.77
C SER A 220 -2.06 -4.65 14.47
N LEU A 221 -3.37 -4.87 14.48
CA LEU A 221 -3.98 -6.15 14.12
C LEU A 221 -4.66 -6.04 12.75
N VAL A 222 -4.41 -7.04 11.90
CA VAL A 222 -5.21 -7.34 10.72
C VAL A 222 -5.76 -8.75 10.91
N PHE A 223 -7.07 -8.85 11.09
CA PHE A 223 -7.74 -10.10 11.39
C PHE A 223 -8.78 -10.40 10.31
N VAL A 224 -8.48 -11.38 9.47
CA VAL A 224 -9.34 -11.79 8.36
C VAL A 224 -10.20 -12.96 8.80
N VAL A 225 -11.52 -12.81 8.65
CA VAL A 225 -12.51 -13.79 9.11
C VAL A 225 -13.66 -13.94 8.11
N ASP A 226 -14.45 -14.98 8.30
CA ASP A 226 -15.73 -15.13 7.62
C ASP A 226 -16.71 -14.01 8.01
N PRO A 227 -17.54 -13.47 7.10
CA PRO A 227 -18.54 -12.46 7.42
C PRO A 227 -19.50 -12.80 8.56
N ALA A 228 -19.82 -14.07 8.74
CA ALA A 228 -20.67 -14.50 9.85
C ALA A 228 -20.01 -14.27 11.21
N GLU A 229 -18.69 -14.48 11.28
CA GLU A 229 -17.90 -14.24 12.50
C GLU A 229 -17.74 -12.75 12.82
N VAL A 230 -17.74 -11.88 11.80
CA VAL A 230 -17.63 -10.42 11.98
C VAL A 230 -18.72 -9.88 12.91
N SER A 231 -19.96 -10.35 12.75
CA SER A 231 -21.08 -9.89 13.57
C SER A 231 -20.88 -10.22 15.06
N VAL A 232 -20.35 -11.41 15.34
CA VAL A 232 -20.02 -11.85 16.69
C VAL A 232 -18.90 -11.01 17.27
N LEU A 233 -17.77 -10.92 16.54
CA LEU A 233 -16.58 -10.18 16.97
C LEU A 233 -16.85 -8.67 17.14
N SER A 234 -17.65 -8.08 16.26
CA SER A 234 -18.00 -6.66 16.35
C SER A 234 -18.90 -6.34 17.55
N GLY A 235 -19.63 -7.31 18.06
CA GLY A 235 -20.48 -7.19 19.25
C GLY A 235 -19.73 -7.31 20.57
N LEU A 236 -18.48 -7.78 20.55
CA LEU A 236 -17.68 -7.96 21.77
C LEU A 236 -17.28 -6.59 22.36
N SER A 237 -17.33 -6.52 23.68
CA SER A 237 -16.70 -5.43 24.46
C SER A 237 -15.18 -5.42 24.23
N ASP A 238 -14.50 -4.33 24.61
CA ASP A 238 -13.04 -4.26 24.48
C ASP A 238 -12.33 -5.35 25.31
N ALA A 239 -12.85 -5.69 26.49
CA ALA A 239 -12.29 -6.74 27.34
C ALA A 239 -12.48 -8.15 26.72
N GLU A 240 -13.67 -8.44 26.18
CA GLU A 240 -13.94 -9.72 25.51
C GLU A 240 -13.11 -9.87 24.23
N MET A 241 -12.98 -8.79 23.43
CA MET A 241 -12.13 -8.77 22.25
C MET A 241 -10.66 -8.96 22.63
N ALA A 242 -10.17 -8.33 23.69
CA ALA A 242 -8.80 -8.51 24.17
C ALA A 242 -8.54 -9.99 24.55
N ALA A 243 -9.44 -10.61 25.29
CA ALA A 243 -9.35 -12.02 25.65
C ALA A 243 -9.35 -12.94 24.41
N GLU A 244 -10.15 -12.62 23.38
CA GLU A 244 -10.19 -13.38 22.13
C GLU A 244 -8.88 -13.24 21.34
N ILE A 245 -8.28 -12.03 21.31
CA ILE A 245 -6.98 -11.80 20.66
C ILE A 245 -5.85 -12.51 21.43
N GLU A 246 -5.87 -12.47 22.77
CA GLU A 246 -4.92 -13.20 23.61
C GLU A 246 -4.98 -14.70 23.33
N ARG A 247 -6.18 -15.26 23.27
CA ARG A 247 -6.41 -16.69 22.98
C ARG A 247 -5.87 -17.05 21.58
N ARG A 248 -6.21 -16.29 20.54
CA ARG A 248 -5.79 -16.57 19.14
C ARG A 248 -4.31 -16.35 18.92
N SER A 249 -3.71 -15.43 19.63
CA SER A 249 -2.26 -15.19 19.57
C SER A 249 -1.45 -16.11 20.49
N HIS A 250 -2.08 -17.11 21.14
CA HIS A 250 -1.43 -17.96 22.15
C HIS A 250 -0.71 -17.12 23.23
N SER A 251 -1.23 -15.97 23.56
CA SER A 251 -0.71 -15.02 24.55
C SER A 251 0.77 -14.63 24.33
N ILE A 252 1.26 -14.67 23.09
CA ILE A 252 2.68 -14.30 22.79
C ILE A 252 3.02 -12.89 23.22
N LEU A 253 2.04 -11.96 23.18
CA LEU A 253 2.19 -10.56 23.61
C LEU A 253 1.74 -10.30 25.06
N GLY A 254 1.32 -11.35 25.78
CA GLY A 254 0.80 -11.22 27.16
C GLY A 254 -0.62 -10.64 27.20
N THR A 255 -0.91 -9.82 28.21
CA THR A 255 -2.21 -9.15 28.33
C THR A 255 -2.36 -8.05 27.28
N ILE A 256 -3.58 -7.90 26.75
CA ILE A 256 -3.89 -6.99 25.65
C ILE A 256 -4.93 -5.96 26.09
N GLU A 257 -4.74 -4.73 25.63
CA GLU A 257 -5.71 -3.63 25.72
C GLU A 257 -6.01 -3.11 24.31
N ILE A 258 -7.30 -3.00 23.96
CA ILE A 258 -7.74 -2.55 22.63
C ILE A 258 -7.72 -1.02 22.57
N GLU A 259 -7.06 -0.46 21.57
CA GLU A 259 -7.15 0.98 21.27
C GLU A 259 -8.44 1.30 20.51
N ARG A 260 -8.93 2.53 20.66
CA ARG A 260 -10.14 3.00 19.95
C ARG A 260 -9.93 3.01 18.44
N GLY A 261 -10.99 2.73 17.69
CA GLY A 261 -10.98 2.87 16.22
C GLY A 261 -10.98 1.54 15.48
N ARG A 262 -11.81 0.59 15.94
CA ARG A 262 -12.03 -0.67 15.19
C ARG A 262 -12.57 -0.38 13.79
N GLY A 263 -11.92 -0.93 12.77
CA GLY A 263 -12.34 -0.87 11.38
C GLY A 263 -12.78 -2.22 10.86
N VAL A 264 -13.80 -2.25 10.01
CA VAL A 264 -14.32 -3.45 9.36
C VAL A 264 -14.32 -3.21 7.86
N PHE A 265 -13.63 -4.05 7.09
CA PHE A 265 -13.43 -3.88 5.65
C PHE A 265 -13.66 -5.20 4.91
N PRO A 266 -14.70 -5.28 4.04
CA PRO A 266 -14.83 -6.40 3.13
C PRO A 266 -13.56 -6.58 2.28
N LEU A 267 -13.09 -7.80 2.11
CA LEU A 267 -11.94 -8.06 1.24
C LEU A 267 -12.35 -7.95 -0.22
N ILE A 268 -11.75 -6.99 -0.90
CA ILE A 268 -11.96 -6.74 -2.33
C ILE A 268 -10.60 -6.57 -2.98
N THR A 269 -10.42 -7.21 -4.11
CA THR A 269 -9.36 -6.85 -5.06
C THR A 269 -9.98 -6.25 -6.30
N ALA A 270 -9.34 -5.23 -6.83
CA ALA A 270 -9.78 -4.60 -8.06
C ALA A 270 -8.57 -4.14 -8.87
N THR A 271 -8.66 -4.22 -10.18
CA THR A 271 -7.60 -3.77 -11.10
C THR A 271 -8.22 -3.13 -12.32
N ALA A 272 -7.78 -1.94 -12.65
CA ALA A 272 -8.16 -1.24 -13.88
C ALA A 272 -7.67 -2.03 -15.11
N THR A 273 -8.43 -2.02 -16.20
CA THR A 273 -8.09 -2.74 -17.44
C THR A 273 -6.87 -2.17 -18.13
N CYS A 274 -6.58 -0.89 -17.91
CA CYS A 274 -5.29 -0.24 -18.19
C CYS A 274 -5.02 0.84 -17.14
N PHE A 275 -3.74 1.18 -16.93
CA PHE A 275 -3.30 2.15 -15.92
C PHE A 275 -3.07 3.54 -16.52
N GLY A 276 -3.25 3.68 -17.80
CA GLY A 276 -3.20 4.96 -18.46
C GLY A 276 -3.66 4.91 -19.91
N THR A 277 -4.23 6.00 -20.37
CA THR A 277 -4.63 6.21 -21.78
C THR A 277 -4.78 7.70 -22.05
N ARG A 278 -4.56 8.10 -23.30
CA ARG A 278 -4.61 9.51 -23.71
C ARG A 278 -3.63 10.33 -22.83
N ARG A 279 -4.15 11.28 -22.07
CA ARG A 279 -3.40 12.17 -21.19
C ARG A 279 -3.70 11.92 -19.70
N VAL A 280 -4.08 10.68 -19.34
CA VAL A 280 -4.42 10.31 -17.98
C VAL A 280 -3.65 9.04 -17.59
N ALA A 281 -2.94 9.11 -16.47
CA ALA A 281 -2.33 7.96 -15.80
C ALA A 281 -2.99 7.74 -14.43
N LEU A 282 -3.19 6.49 -14.03
CA LEU A 282 -3.82 6.11 -12.76
C LEU A 282 -2.76 5.53 -11.81
N ILE A 283 -2.80 5.93 -10.54
CA ILE A 283 -1.92 5.43 -9.50
C ILE A 283 -2.69 5.02 -8.24
N GLY A 284 -2.15 4.08 -7.47
CA GLY A 284 -2.74 3.63 -6.22
C GLY A 284 -4.14 3.04 -6.39
N GLU A 285 -5.06 3.33 -5.47
CA GLU A 285 -6.42 2.76 -5.51
C GLU A 285 -7.27 3.19 -6.72
N ALA A 286 -6.86 4.19 -7.48
CA ALA A 286 -7.49 4.52 -8.76
C ALA A 286 -7.17 3.47 -9.84
N ALA A 287 -5.99 2.85 -9.77
CA ALA A 287 -5.52 1.81 -10.68
C ALA A 287 -5.77 0.39 -10.14
N HIS A 288 -5.55 0.17 -8.83
CA HIS A 288 -5.66 -1.15 -8.22
C HIS A 288 -6.00 -1.08 -6.73
N VAL A 289 -6.79 -2.03 -6.26
CA VAL A 289 -7.09 -2.26 -4.84
C VAL A 289 -6.60 -3.66 -4.48
N ALA A 290 -5.68 -3.77 -3.55
CA ALA A 290 -5.16 -5.05 -3.06
C ALA A 290 -5.83 -5.44 -1.74
N ALA A 291 -6.04 -6.75 -1.53
CA ALA A 291 -6.39 -7.26 -0.21
C ALA A 291 -5.26 -6.94 0.80
N PRO A 292 -5.57 -6.75 2.10
CA PRO A 292 -4.58 -6.38 3.12
C PRO A 292 -3.68 -7.57 3.53
N ILE A 293 -3.20 -8.32 2.56
CA ILE A 293 -2.33 -9.48 2.72
C ILE A 293 -0.95 -9.11 2.16
N GLY A 294 0.11 -9.32 2.94
CA GLY A 294 1.48 -9.05 2.52
C GLY A 294 1.80 -7.57 2.27
N ALA A 295 1.05 -6.65 2.85
CA ALA A 295 1.29 -5.19 2.81
C ALA A 295 1.43 -4.58 1.39
N GLN A 296 0.76 -5.14 0.37
CA GLN A 296 1.00 -4.74 -1.02
C GLN A 296 0.34 -3.41 -1.42
N GLY A 297 -0.84 -3.07 -0.90
CA GLY A 297 -1.66 -1.98 -1.42
C GLY A 297 -0.94 -0.63 -1.54
N LEU A 298 -0.45 -0.11 -0.42
CA LEU A 298 0.24 1.18 -0.39
C LEU A 298 1.60 1.10 -1.12
N ASN A 299 2.36 0.03 -0.93
CA ASN A 299 3.67 -0.14 -1.57
C ASN A 299 3.59 -0.17 -3.10
N LEU A 300 2.54 -0.77 -3.67
CA LEU A 300 2.26 -0.70 -5.10
C LEU A 300 1.94 0.73 -5.54
N GLY A 301 1.10 1.46 -4.77
CA GLY A 301 0.76 2.85 -5.07
C GLY A 301 1.96 3.80 -5.01
N LEU A 302 2.88 3.62 -4.06
CA LEU A 302 4.14 4.37 -3.99
C LEU A 302 5.07 4.03 -5.16
N ARG A 303 5.07 2.77 -5.60
CA ARG A 303 5.82 2.36 -6.78
C ARG A 303 5.23 2.93 -8.07
N ASP A 304 3.89 3.03 -8.17
CA ASP A 304 3.23 3.74 -9.27
C ASP A 304 3.69 5.19 -9.32
N ALA A 305 3.65 5.88 -8.17
CA ALA A 305 4.08 7.27 -8.04
C ALA A 305 5.54 7.46 -8.45
N ALA A 306 6.44 6.57 -8.02
CA ALA A 306 7.85 6.60 -8.39
C ALA A 306 8.07 6.36 -9.90
N THR A 307 7.33 5.39 -10.49
CA THR A 307 7.46 5.06 -11.91
C THR A 307 6.96 6.20 -12.80
N ILE A 308 5.76 6.75 -12.50
CA ILE A 308 5.22 7.84 -13.30
C ILE A 308 6.08 9.09 -13.21
N ALA A 309 6.59 9.41 -12.00
CA ALA A 309 7.47 10.55 -11.80
C ALA A 309 8.78 10.40 -12.58
N GLU A 310 9.42 9.23 -12.57
CA GLU A 310 10.64 8.95 -13.34
C GLU A 310 10.41 9.18 -14.85
N LEU A 311 9.30 8.67 -15.40
CA LEU A 311 8.98 8.80 -16.82
C LEU A 311 8.65 10.26 -17.19
N VAL A 312 7.88 10.96 -16.37
CA VAL A 312 7.53 12.37 -16.60
C VAL A 312 8.77 13.25 -16.55
N VAL A 313 9.64 13.08 -15.55
CA VAL A 313 10.87 13.86 -15.41
C VAL A 313 11.82 13.63 -16.58
N ALA A 314 11.92 12.40 -17.08
CA ALA A 314 12.71 12.10 -18.28
C ALA A 314 12.17 12.82 -19.51
N ALA A 315 10.86 12.71 -19.78
CA ALA A 315 10.22 13.39 -20.91
C ALA A 315 10.34 14.92 -20.81
N HIS A 316 10.15 15.50 -19.61
CA HIS A 316 10.30 16.92 -19.34
C HIS A 316 11.72 17.41 -19.69
N ARG A 317 12.77 16.72 -19.23
CA ARG A 317 14.17 17.09 -19.51
C ARG A 317 14.54 16.97 -20.99
N GLU A 318 13.90 16.04 -21.70
CA GLU A 318 14.10 15.84 -23.14
C GLU A 318 13.23 16.77 -24.01
N GLY A 319 12.37 17.59 -23.38
CA GLY A 319 11.45 18.50 -24.09
C GLY A 319 10.32 17.77 -24.84
N GLN A 320 10.04 16.51 -24.46
CA GLN A 320 8.96 15.71 -25.05
C GLN A 320 7.61 16.06 -24.43
N ASP A 321 6.51 15.70 -25.07
CA ASP A 321 5.20 15.78 -24.43
C ASP A 321 5.09 14.73 -23.32
N VAL A 322 4.91 15.18 -22.08
CA VAL A 322 4.77 14.30 -20.90
C VAL A 322 3.60 13.33 -21.02
N ALA A 323 2.69 13.52 -21.95
CA ALA A 323 1.62 12.55 -22.19
C ALA A 323 2.05 11.33 -23.03
N ASP A 324 3.18 11.43 -23.75
CA ASP A 324 3.67 10.33 -24.61
C ASP A 324 4.17 9.14 -23.77
N ILE A 325 4.44 9.35 -22.47
CA ILE A 325 4.89 8.28 -21.57
C ILE A 325 3.76 7.36 -21.10
N VAL A 326 2.50 7.73 -21.28
CA VAL A 326 1.34 7.06 -20.66
C VAL A 326 1.25 5.60 -21.05
N ASP A 327 1.45 5.25 -22.34
CA ASP A 327 1.43 3.86 -22.80
C ASP A 327 2.60 3.05 -22.24
N ARG A 328 3.78 3.68 -22.09
CA ARG A 328 4.93 3.03 -21.46
C ARG A 328 4.68 2.78 -19.99
N TYR A 329 4.12 3.76 -19.29
CA TYR A 329 3.70 3.63 -17.90
C TYR A 329 2.71 2.46 -17.73
N ASP A 330 1.64 2.43 -18.53
CA ASP A 330 0.65 1.35 -18.49
C ASP A 330 1.30 -0.03 -18.60
N ARG A 331 2.13 -0.26 -19.63
CA ARG A 331 2.79 -1.55 -19.82
C ARG A 331 3.64 -1.96 -18.63
N MET A 332 4.45 -1.04 -18.09
CA MET A 332 5.33 -1.31 -16.94
C MET A 332 4.56 -1.65 -15.68
N ARG A 333 3.56 -0.80 -15.34
CA ARG A 333 2.87 -0.94 -14.06
C ARG A 333 1.83 -2.05 -14.07
N ARG A 334 1.13 -2.23 -15.16
CA ARG A 334 0.14 -3.31 -15.29
C ARG A 334 0.78 -4.68 -15.18
N ALA A 335 1.93 -4.92 -15.80
CA ALA A 335 2.65 -6.19 -15.72
C ALA A 335 3.11 -6.47 -14.26
N ASP A 336 3.76 -5.50 -13.60
CA ASP A 336 4.24 -5.64 -12.21
C ASP A 336 3.08 -5.82 -11.22
N THR A 337 2.03 -5.01 -11.33
CA THR A 337 0.88 -5.10 -10.43
C THR A 337 0.11 -6.41 -10.61
N THR A 338 -0.12 -6.85 -11.86
CA THR A 338 -0.85 -8.10 -12.14
C THR A 338 -0.12 -9.31 -11.57
N SER A 339 1.20 -9.40 -11.75
CA SER A 339 1.98 -10.52 -11.21
C SER A 339 1.91 -10.59 -9.67
N ARG A 340 1.97 -9.45 -8.99
CA ARG A 340 1.89 -9.39 -7.52
C ARG A 340 0.50 -9.68 -6.99
N MET A 341 -0.51 -9.12 -7.64
CA MET A 341 -1.91 -9.38 -7.27
C MET A 341 -2.24 -10.87 -7.45
N LEU A 342 -1.73 -11.51 -8.50
CA LEU A 342 -1.87 -12.95 -8.71
C LEU A 342 -1.16 -13.75 -7.60
N ALA A 343 0.06 -13.37 -7.23
CA ALA A 343 0.79 -14.05 -6.15
C ALA A 343 0.03 -13.96 -4.81
N VAL A 344 -0.52 -12.78 -4.47
CA VAL A 344 -1.34 -12.59 -3.25
C VAL A 344 -2.63 -13.41 -3.33
N ASP A 345 -3.32 -13.44 -4.48
CA ASP A 345 -4.54 -14.23 -4.67
C ASP A 345 -4.27 -15.73 -4.54
N LEU A 346 -3.18 -16.23 -5.13
CA LEU A 346 -2.77 -17.63 -5.01
C LEU A 346 -2.43 -17.99 -3.56
N LEU A 347 -1.71 -17.12 -2.86
CA LEU A 347 -1.41 -17.32 -1.45
C LEU A 347 -2.69 -17.40 -0.63
N ASN A 348 -3.59 -16.42 -0.75
CA ASN A 348 -4.85 -16.41 -0.02
C ASN A 348 -5.70 -17.65 -0.29
N ARG A 349 -5.83 -18.05 -1.56
CA ARG A 349 -6.57 -19.28 -1.92
C ARG A 349 -5.93 -20.53 -1.34
N SER A 350 -4.60 -20.59 -1.28
CA SER A 350 -3.91 -21.75 -0.69
C SER A 350 -4.17 -21.89 0.81
N LEU A 351 -4.47 -20.77 1.50
CA LEU A 351 -4.85 -20.77 2.91
C LEU A 351 -6.27 -21.26 3.12
N LEU A 352 -7.19 -20.90 2.21
CA LEU A 352 -8.63 -21.21 2.32
C LEU A 352 -9.04 -22.59 1.80
N THR A 353 -8.13 -23.28 1.11
CA THR A 353 -8.50 -24.56 0.46
C THR A 353 -8.46 -25.73 1.42
N ASP A 354 -9.47 -26.61 1.31
CA ASP A 354 -9.50 -27.91 2.00
C ASP A 354 -8.93 -29.05 1.14
N PHE A 355 -8.43 -28.75 -0.06
CA PHE A 355 -7.85 -29.73 -0.97
C PHE A 355 -6.46 -30.18 -0.47
N LEU A 356 -6.39 -31.41 0.08
CA LEU A 356 -5.20 -32.00 0.71
C LEU A 356 -3.91 -31.89 -0.10
N PRO A 357 -3.88 -32.13 -1.43
CA PRO A 357 -2.66 -31.98 -2.21
C PRO A 357 -2.10 -30.56 -2.19
N LEU A 358 -2.96 -29.52 -2.20
CA LEU A 358 -2.51 -28.13 -2.16
C LEU A 358 -2.03 -27.73 -0.77
N GLN A 359 -2.66 -28.26 0.29
CA GLN A 359 -2.17 -28.11 1.67
C GLN A 359 -0.79 -28.75 1.83
N GLY A 360 -0.63 -29.99 1.33
CA GLY A 360 0.67 -30.68 1.31
C GLY A 360 1.74 -29.94 0.54
N ALA A 361 1.41 -29.39 -0.65
CA ALA A 361 2.33 -28.60 -1.44
C ALA A 361 2.75 -27.30 -0.71
N ARG A 362 1.82 -26.61 -0.02
CA ARG A 362 2.13 -25.45 0.83
C ARG A 362 3.03 -25.81 2.00
N ALA A 363 2.69 -26.87 2.73
CA ALA A 363 3.51 -27.34 3.86
C ALA A 363 4.91 -27.75 3.42
N ALA A 364 5.05 -28.47 2.29
CA ALA A 364 6.33 -28.84 1.70
C ALA A 364 7.10 -27.60 1.23
N GLY A 365 6.44 -26.63 0.62
CA GLY A 365 7.06 -25.36 0.20
C GLY A 365 7.63 -24.58 1.39
N LEU A 366 6.87 -24.41 2.47
CA LEU A 366 7.33 -23.75 3.69
C LEU A 366 8.46 -24.55 4.38
N PHE A 367 8.35 -25.88 4.41
CA PHE A 367 9.41 -26.74 4.93
C PHE A 367 10.72 -26.60 4.14
N LEU A 368 10.66 -26.54 2.81
CA LEU A 368 11.83 -26.32 1.96
C LEU A 368 12.44 -24.93 2.17
N ILE A 369 11.59 -23.91 2.30
CA ILE A 369 12.03 -22.54 2.57
C ILE A 369 12.71 -22.45 3.95
N GLU A 370 12.18 -23.14 4.94
CA GLU A 370 12.80 -23.21 6.28
C GLU A 370 14.18 -23.87 6.24
N ARG A 371 14.33 -24.98 5.50
CA ARG A 371 15.54 -25.80 5.46
C ARG A 371 16.62 -25.32 4.50
N ILE A 372 16.24 -24.71 3.38
CA ILE A 372 17.14 -24.35 2.30
C ILE A 372 17.41 -22.84 2.32
N ALA A 373 18.47 -22.42 3.02
CA ALA A 373 18.82 -21.01 3.20
C ALA A 373 18.96 -20.20 1.88
N PRO A 374 19.55 -20.71 0.77
CA PRO A 374 19.56 -19.99 -0.49
C PRO A 374 18.14 -19.73 -1.05
N LEU A 375 17.24 -20.71 -0.99
CA LEU A 375 15.85 -20.56 -1.42
C LEU A 375 15.12 -19.54 -0.54
N ARG A 376 15.27 -19.64 0.79
CA ARG A 376 14.71 -18.68 1.74
C ARG A 376 15.15 -17.25 1.43
N ARG A 377 16.46 -17.03 1.25
CA ARG A 377 16.98 -15.69 0.88
C ARG A 377 16.46 -15.20 -0.46
N ALA A 378 16.29 -16.07 -1.45
CA ALA A 378 15.73 -15.70 -2.75
C ALA A 378 14.28 -15.24 -2.62
N VAL A 379 13.44 -15.97 -1.86
CA VAL A 379 12.04 -15.59 -1.57
C VAL A 379 11.98 -14.27 -0.81
N MET A 380 12.83 -14.09 0.21
CA MET A 380 12.89 -12.84 0.98
C MET A 380 13.25 -11.64 0.09
N ARG A 381 14.29 -11.78 -0.75
CA ARG A 381 14.70 -10.72 -1.67
C ARG A 381 13.59 -10.36 -2.66
N GLU A 382 12.92 -11.35 -3.24
CA GLU A 382 11.82 -11.11 -4.17
C GLU A 382 10.63 -10.41 -3.48
N GLY A 383 10.34 -10.76 -2.22
CA GLY A 383 9.29 -10.12 -1.42
C GLY A 383 9.57 -8.64 -1.13
N VAL A 384 10.82 -8.31 -0.81
CA VAL A 384 11.23 -6.93 -0.40
C VAL A 384 11.65 -6.08 -1.60
N SER A 385 12.39 -6.68 -2.53
CA SER A 385 13.08 -5.97 -3.63
C SER A 385 13.08 -6.82 -4.90
N PRO A 386 11.97 -6.83 -5.65
CA PRO A 386 11.82 -7.68 -6.81
C PRO A 386 12.89 -7.46 -7.87
N TRP A 387 13.22 -8.52 -8.60
CA TRP A 387 14.18 -8.53 -9.71
C TRP A 387 13.77 -7.64 -10.89
N ALA A 388 12.46 -7.42 -11.10
CA ALA A 388 11.99 -6.48 -12.10
C ALA A 388 12.54 -5.07 -11.80
N SER A 389 12.90 -4.33 -12.83
CA SER A 389 13.50 -3.00 -12.72
C SER A 389 12.73 -2.09 -11.75
N GLN A 390 13.36 -1.80 -10.63
CA GLN A 390 12.78 -0.87 -9.66
C GLN A 390 12.96 0.57 -10.16
N PRO A 391 11.96 1.44 -9.97
CA PRO A 391 12.13 2.87 -10.22
C PRO A 391 13.31 3.43 -9.41
N ARG A 392 13.96 4.45 -9.94
CA ARG A 392 15.13 5.12 -9.33
C ARG A 392 14.89 5.47 -7.86
N LEU A 393 13.76 6.10 -7.55
CA LEU A 393 13.42 6.46 -6.17
C LEU A 393 13.38 5.24 -5.24
N MET A 394 12.89 4.09 -5.72
CA MET A 394 12.84 2.85 -4.93
C MET A 394 14.23 2.22 -4.69
N ARG A 395 15.22 2.63 -5.48
CA ARG A 395 16.63 2.28 -5.27
C ARG A 395 17.36 3.28 -4.36
N GLY A 396 16.72 4.42 -4.03
CA GLY A 396 17.32 5.52 -3.28
C GLY A 396 18.07 6.51 -4.18
N GLU A 397 17.75 6.56 -5.48
CA GLU A 397 18.35 7.44 -6.46
C GLU A 397 17.39 8.60 -6.76
N VAL A 398 17.92 9.83 -6.83
CA VAL A 398 17.16 11.02 -7.23
C VAL A 398 16.73 10.95 -8.71
N LEU A 399 15.61 11.58 -9.04
CA LEU A 399 15.10 11.67 -10.41
C LEU A 399 15.93 12.60 -11.29
#